data_528ca387fc8fb7c3c273ed45a0b5bf41
#
_entry.id   528ca387fc8fb7c3c273ed45a0b5bf41
#
_cell.length_a   1.000
_cell.length_b   1.000
_cell.length_c   1.000
_cell.angle_alpha   90.00
_cell.angle_beta   90.00
_cell.angle_gamma   90.00
#
_symmetry.space_group_name_H-M   'P 1'
#
loop_
_entity.id
_entity.type
_entity.pdbx_description
1 polymer ?
#
loop_
_entity_poly.entity_id
_entity_poly.type
_entity_poly.pdbx_seq_one_letter_code
_entity_poly.pdbx_strand_id
1 'polypeptide(L)'
;WCEGRTGFPMVDACMRQLCATGWINFRMRAMLVSFAAYHLWLHWREPGLFLARQFLDFEPGIHWSQMQMQSGTTGINTLRIYSPAKQARDHDPDGTYLRRWLPEFGTPAYPAPIVDERSAMAAARTRLHALRQTRDARGEADAIQKKHGSRRSGLPPSGTRPKRAPAADDRQGRLF
;
A
#
# COMPACT_ATOMS: atom_id res chain seq x y z
N TRP A 1 -0.48 10.33 12.27
CA TRP A 1 -0.16 10.11 10.87
C TRP A 1 -0.13 11.43 10.11
N CYS A 2 -1.13 12.30 10.23
CA CYS A 2 -1.15 13.61 9.57
C CYS A 2 0.02 14.52 9.98
N GLU A 3 0.50 14.38 11.21
CA GLU A 3 1.62 15.16 11.77
C GLU A 3 3.00 14.57 11.44
N GLY A 4 3.07 13.40 10.80
CA GLY A 4 4.34 12.69 10.60
C GLY A 4 5.03 12.33 11.92
N ARG A 5 4.27 11.72 12.85
CA ARG A 5 4.72 11.33 14.20
C ARG A 5 4.19 9.95 14.58
N THR A 6 4.28 9.01 13.66
CA THR A 6 3.78 7.65 13.86
C THR A 6 4.79 6.71 14.50
N GLY A 7 6.05 7.12 14.59
CA GLY A 7 7.15 6.26 14.98
C GLY A 7 7.62 5.30 13.87
N PHE A 8 7.16 5.52 12.65
CA PHE A 8 7.61 4.84 11.44
C PHE A 8 8.38 5.83 10.57
N PRO A 9 9.72 5.83 10.62
CA PRO A 9 10.52 6.92 10.05
C PRO A 9 10.21 7.22 8.58
N MET A 10 10.06 6.20 7.73
CA MET A 10 9.77 6.43 6.32
C MET A 10 8.38 7.02 6.09
N VAL A 11 7.38 6.64 6.89
CA VAL A 11 6.03 7.23 6.84
C VAL A 11 6.07 8.69 7.28
N ASP A 12 6.74 8.95 8.40
CA ASP A 12 6.82 10.28 9.00
C ASP A 12 7.60 11.25 8.11
N ALA A 13 8.74 10.84 7.57
CA ALA A 13 9.52 11.63 6.63
C ALA A 13 8.73 11.99 5.36
N CYS A 14 8.02 11.00 4.78
CA CYS A 14 7.17 11.23 3.62
C CYS A 14 6.04 12.21 3.91
N MET A 15 5.41 12.09 5.07
CA MET A 15 4.33 12.99 5.47
C MET A 15 4.83 14.41 5.70
N ARG A 16 5.96 14.58 6.39
CA ARG A 16 6.54 15.91 6.62
C ARG A 16 7.03 16.56 5.33
N GLN A 17 7.64 15.79 4.42
CA GLN A 17 7.95 16.30 3.09
C GLN A 17 6.70 16.78 2.37
N LEU A 18 5.65 15.96 2.37
CA LEU A 18 4.40 16.31 1.71
C LEU A 18 3.81 17.62 2.27
N CYS A 19 3.69 17.73 3.59
CA CYS A 19 3.16 18.93 4.24
C CYS A 19 4.01 20.17 3.97
N ALA A 20 5.34 20.03 3.84
CA ALA A 20 6.26 21.12 3.59
C ALA A 20 6.33 21.55 2.11
N THR A 21 6.17 20.60 1.17
CA THR A 21 6.44 20.85 -0.26
C THR A 21 5.21 20.67 -1.16
N GLY A 22 4.14 20.06 -0.65
CA GLY A 22 2.97 19.69 -1.45
C GLY A 22 3.22 18.53 -2.43
N TRP A 23 4.40 17.91 -2.38
CA TRP A 23 4.75 16.86 -3.35
C TRP A 23 5.61 15.75 -2.78
N ILE A 24 5.27 14.53 -3.14
CA ILE A 24 6.08 13.31 -2.96
C ILE A 24 5.88 12.39 -4.16
N ASN A 25 6.81 11.47 -4.41
CA ASN A 25 6.71 10.54 -5.52
C ASN A 25 5.58 9.50 -5.31
N PHE A 26 5.18 8.85 -6.41
CA PHE A 26 4.06 7.90 -6.41
C PHE A 26 4.20 6.76 -5.39
N ARG A 27 5.40 6.18 -5.25
CA ARG A 27 5.64 5.08 -4.30
C ARG A 27 5.39 5.51 -2.86
N MET A 28 5.81 6.70 -2.50
CA MET A 28 5.58 7.28 -1.16
C MET A 28 4.09 7.55 -0.93
N ARG A 29 3.37 8.06 -1.94
CA ARG A 29 1.90 8.24 -1.87
C ARG A 29 1.20 6.91 -1.60
N ALA A 30 1.55 5.87 -2.35
CA ALA A 30 1.00 4.53 -2.18
C ALA A 30 1.29 3.95 -0.79
N MET A 31 2.50 4.15 -0.25
CA MET A 31 2.88 3.71 1.09
C MET A 31 2.07 4.44 2.18
N LEU A 32 1.91 5.77 2.08
CA LEU A 32 1.12 6.55 3.06
C LEU A 32 -0.32 6.06 3.13
N VAL A 33 -0.96 5.82 1.98
CA VAL A 33 -2.33 5.29 1.92
C VAL A 33 -2.40 3.86 2.47
N SER A 34 -1.46 3.01 2.06
CA SER A 34 -1.37 1.63 2.55
C SER A 34 -1.18 1.57 4.07
N PHE A 35 -0.36 2.45 4.62
CA PHE A 35 -0.14 2.53 6.07
C PHE A 35 -1.43 2.92 6.80
N ALA A 36 -2.10 3.98 6.37
CA ALA A 36 -3.36 4.41 6.97
C ALA A 36 -4.45 3.32 6.88
N ALA A 37 -4.59 2.70 5.72
CA ALA A 37 -5.65 1.72 5.48
C ALA A 37 -5.40 0.37 6.18
N TYR A 38 -4.14 -0.10 6.26
CA TYR A 38 -3.86 -1.44 6.74
C TYR A 38 -3.20 -1.49 8.12
N HIS A 39 -2.27 -0.58 8.42
CA HIS A 39 -1.62 -0.58 9.74
C HIS A 39 -2.50 0.10 10.77
N LEU A 40 -3.15 1.23 10.41
CA LEU A 40 -4.05 1.96 11.30
C LEU A 40 -5.51 1.53 11.15
N TRP A 41 -5.85 0.74 10.14
CA TRP A 41 -7.20 0.28 9.83
C TRP A 41 -8.22 1.41 9.69
N LEU A 42 -7.80 2.53 9.07
CA LEU A 42 -8.67 3.66 8.80
C LEU A 42 -9.42 3.48 7.48
N HIS A 43 -10.65 4.00 7.42
CA HIS A 43 -11.38 4.07 6.17
C HIS A 43 -10.65 5.01 5.19
N TRP A 44 -10.45 4.60 3.95
CA TRP A 44 -9.62 5.29 2.96
C TRP A 44 -10.03 6.75 2.68
N ARG A 45 -11.29 7.13 2.92
CA ARG A 45 -11.78 8.49 2.71
C ARG A 45 -11.12 9.51 3.62
N GLU A 46 -10.95 9.19 4.89
CA GLU A 46 -10.34 10.11 5.87
C GLU A 46 -8.90 10.50 5.48
N PRO A 47 -7.97 9.54 5.31
CA PRO A 47 -6.63 9.87 4.82
C PRO A 47 -6.67 10.47 3.41
N GLY A 48 -7.60 10.05 2.55
CA GLY A 48 -7.76 10.60 1.22
C GLY A 48 -8.13 12.07 1.20
N LEU A 49 -9.05 12.50 2.07
CA LEU A 49 -9.41 13.92 2.21
C LEU A 49 -8.24 14.77 2.73
N PHE A 50 -7.48 14.23 3.68
CA PHE A 50 -6.30 14.92 4.18
C PHE A 50 -5.26 15.08 3.06
N LEU A 51 -4.90 13.99 2.37
CA LEU A 51 -3.91 14.00 1.29
C LEU A 51 -4.32 14.91 0.12
N ALA A 52 -5.61 14.95 -0.22
CA ALA A 52 -6.14 15.82 -1.27
C ALA A 52 -5.84 17.29 -1.01
N ARG A 53 -5.82 17.71 0.25
CA ARG A 53 -5.50 19.09 0.66
C ARG A 53 -4.01 19.41 0.66
N GLN A 54 -3.15 18.38 0.66
CA GLN A 54 -1.70 18.54 0.71
C GLN A 54 -1.07 18.54 -0.69
N PHE A 55 -1.64 17.81 -1.67
CA PHE A 55 -1.04 17.68 -2.99
C PHE A 55 -1.25 18.93 -3.85
N LEU A 56 -0.16 19.55 -4.30
CA LEU A 56 -0.19 20.64 -5.29
C LEU A 56 -0.69 20.18 -6.66
N ASP A 57 -0.44 18.91 -6.99
CA ASP A 57 -0.86 18.26 -8.24
C ASP A 57 -2.13 17.43 -8.06
N PHE A 58 -3.03 17.87 -7.16
CA PHE A 58 -4.29 17.17 -6.91
C PHE A 58 -5.16 17.14 -8.17
N GLU A 59 -5.53 15.93 -8.58
CA GLU A 59 -6.47 15.65 -9.66
C GLU A 59 -7.50 14.63 -9.16
N PRO A 60 -8.81 14.99 -9.07
CA PRO A 60 -9.83 14.15 -8.46
C PRO A 60 -9.96 12.75 -9.05
N GLY A 61 -9.91 12.64 -10.38
CA GLY A 61 -10.07 11.38 -11.09
C GLY A 61 -8.95 10.40 -10.81
N ILE A 62 -7.74 10.89 -10.66
CA ILE A 62 -6.57 10.08 -10.31
C ILE A 62 -6.55 9.81 -8.81
N HIS A 63 -6.72 10.85 -8.00
CA HIS A 63 -6.58 10.77 -6.55
C HIS A 63 -7.51 9.73 -5.93
N TRP A 64 -8.83 9.86 -6.16
CA TRP A 64 -9.81 8.98 -5.51
C TRP A 64 -9.69 7.52 -5.97
N SER A 65 -9.42 7.30 -7.25
CA SER A 65 -9.18 5.95 -7.77
C SER A 65 -7.93 5.31 -7.15
N GLN A 66 -6.86 6.09 -6.93
CA GLN A 66 -5.65 5.61 -6.25
C GLN A 66 -5.89 5.33 -4.77
N MET A 67 -6.66 6.17 -4.05
CA MET A 67 -7.02 5.90 -2.66
C MET A 67 -7.74 4.56 -2.52
N GLN A 68 -8.72 4.29 -3.37
CA GLN A 68 -9.45 3.02 -3.39
C GLN A 68 -8.56 1.84 -3.76
N MET A 69 -7.71 1.99 -4.77
CA MET A 69 -6.81 0.94 -5.22
C MET A 69 -5.79 0.56 -4.13
N GLN A 70 -5.15 1.55 -3.51
CA GLN A 70 -4.12 1.31 -2.48
C GLN A 70 -4.70 0.80 -1.18
N SER A 71 -5.95 1.11 -0.87
CA SER A 71 -6.67 0.56 0.29
C SER A 71 -7.32 -0.81 0.03
N GLY A 72 -7.23 -1.33 -1.20
CA GLY A 72 -7.73 -2.66 -1.56
C GLY A 72 -9.25 -2.77 -1.70
N THR A 73 -9.96 -1.65 -1.85
CA THR A 73 -11.43 -1.61 -1.96
C THR A 73 -11.95 -1.79 -3.39
N THR A 74 -11.08 -1.81 -4.40
CA THR A 74 -11.50 -1.94 -5.81
C THR A 74 -11.91 -3.36 -6.22
N GLY A 75 -11.62 -4.37 -5.42
CA GLY A 75 -11.97 -5.77 -5.70
C GLY A 75 -11.13 -6.48 -6.78
N ILE A 76 -10.56 -5.76 -7.73
CA ILE A 76 -9.81 -6.32 -8.88
C ILE A 76 -8.30 -6.32 -8.72
N ASN A 77 -7.76 -5.52 -7.83
CA ASN A 77 -6.32 -5.40 -7.65
C ASN A 77 -5.79 -6.37 -6.57
N THR A 78 -4.56 -6.85 -6.79
CA THR A 78 -3.85 -7.59 -5.77
C THR A 78 -3.57 -6.69 -4.56
N LEU A 79 -3.83 -7.23 -3.38
CA LEU A 79 -3.56 -6.54 -2.13
C LEU A 79 -2.07 -6.24 -1.98
N ARG A 80 -1.73 -4.98 -1.80
CA ARG A 80 -0.36 -4.50 -1.61
C ARG A 80 -0.25 -3.78 -0.27
N ILE A 81 0.23 -4.49 0.74
CA ILE A 81 0.54 -3.90 2.04
C ILE A 81 2.03 -3.55 2.03
N TYR A 82 2.34 -2.26 2.05
CA TYR A 82 3.72 -1.78 2.12
C TYR A 82 4.25 -1.94 3.54
N SER A 83 5.49 -2.44 3.66
CA SER A 83 6.23 -2.40 4.91
C SER A 83 7.08 -1.13 4.94
N PRO A 84 6.83 -0.18 5.84
CA PRO A 84 7.64 1.04 5.95
C PRO A 84 9.11 0.75 6.22
N ALA A 85 9.40 -0.25 7.06
CA ALA A 85 10.77 -0.66 7.35
C ALA A 85 11.50 -1.19 6.11
N LYS A 86 10.80 -1.97 5.26
CA LYS A 86 11.36 -2.43 4.00
C LYS A 86 11.58 -1.27 3.03
N GLN A 87 10.64 -0.33 2.93
CA GLN A 87 10.79 0.84 2.07
C GLN A 87 12.00 1.69 2.48
N ALA A 88 12.24 1.88 3.77
CA ALA A 88 13.41 2.59 4.26
C ALA A 88 14.71 1.89 3.83
N ARG A 89 14.82 0.57 4.06
CA ARG A 89 16.03 -0.18 3.66
C ARG A 89 16.29 -0.17 2.16
N ASP A 90 15.24 -0.28 1.36
CA ASP A 90 15.37 -0.41 -0.10
C ASP A 90 15.65 0.94 -0.79
N HIS A 91 15.21 2.06 -0.20
CA HIS A 91 15.21 3.37 -0.88
C HIS A 91 15.96 4.48 -0.14
N ASP A 92 16.33 4.26 1.11
CA ASP A 92 17.15 5.18 1.90
C ASP A 92 18.07 4.39 2.85
N PRO A 93 18.93 3.50 2.33
CA PRO A 93 19.79 2.64 3.14
C PRO A 93 20.72 3.42 4.07
N ASP A 94 21.15 4.59 3.64
CA ASP A 94 22.04 5.46 4.42
C ASP A 94 21.27 6.38 5.39
N GLY A 95 19.95 6.41 5.35
CA GLY A 95 19.12 7.29 6.19
C GLY A 95 19.26 8.79 5.88
N THR A 96 19.75 9.14 4.71
CA THR A 96 19.96 10.54 4.30
C THR A 96 18.62 11.27 4.16
N TYR A 97 17.65 10.63 3.52
CA TYR A 97 16.29 11.16 3.40
C TYR A 97 15.60 11.29 4.74
N LEU A 98 15.72 10.27 5.59
CA LEU A 98 15.14 10.29 6.94
C LEU A 98 15.71 11.44 7.77
N ARG A 99 17.02 11.61 7.83
CA ARG A 99 17.65 12.73 8.58
C ARG A 99 17.27 14.11 8.06
N ARG A 100 17.01 14.22 6.76
CA ARG A 100 16.57 15.49 6.17
C ARG A 100 15.20 15.93 6.69
N TRP A 101 14.26 15.00 6.83
CA TRP A 101 12.88 15.32 7.17
C TRP A 101 12.52 15.08 8.63
N LEU A 102 13.36 14.36 9.36
CA LEU A 102 13.22 14.02 10.77
C LEU A 102 14.50 14.41 11.51
N PRO A 103 14.65 15.67 11.93
CA PRO A 103 15.85 16.11 12.67
C PRO A 103 16.09 15.31 13.95
N GLU A 104 15.03 14.79 14.56
CA GLU A 104 15.10 13.96 15.77
C GLU A 104 15.35 12.47 15.49
N PHE A 105 15.48 12.04 14.22
CA PHE A 105 15.71 10.64 13.89
C PHE A 105 17.02 10.11 14.50
N GLY A 106 16.91 8.95 15.16
CA GLY A 106 18.05 8.34 15.88
C GLY A 106 18.32 8.92 17.27
N THR A 107 17.48 9.83 17.76
CA THR A 107 17.55 10.38 19.13
C THR A 107 16.40 9.87 19.99
N PRO A 108 16.49 9.98 21.33
CA PRO A 108 15.37 9.63 22.23
C PRO A 108 14.12 10.49 22.05
N ALA A 109 14.20 11.61 21.33
CA ALA A 109 13.06 12.48 21.03
C ALA A 109 12.18 11.95 19.92
N TYR A 110 12.66 10.99 19.12
CA TYR A 110 11.84 10.37 18.08
C TYR A 110 10.80 9.42 18.72
N PRO A 111 9.51 9.52 18.33
CA PRO A 111 8.46 8.76 18.98
C PRO A 111 8.57 7.25 18.74
N ALA A 112 8.11 6.47 19.72
CA ALA A 112 7.92 5.04 19.55
C ALA A 112 6.80 4.74 18.51
N PRO A 113 6.86 3.60 17.82
CA PRO A 113 5.81 3.19 16.88
C PRO A 113 4.44 3.10 17.54
N ILE A 114 3.43 3.74 16.94
CA ILE A 114 2.04 3.75 17.45
C ILE A 114 1.32 2.41 17.28
N VAL A 115 1.84 1.52 16.45
CA VAL A 115 1.37 0.14 16.26
C VAL A 115 2.55 -0.79 16.06
N ASP A 116 2.39 -2.08 16.34
CA ASP A 116 3.37 -3.09 15.92
C ASP A 116 3.15 -3.44 14.44
N GLU A 117 4.17 -3.21 13.60
CA GLU A 117 4.09 -3.40 12.14
C GLU A 117 3.67 -4.82 11.77
N ARG A 118 4.28 -5.83 12.40
CA ARG A 118 4.05 -7.23 12.05
C ARG A 118 2.63 -7.66 12.39
N SER A 119 2.16 -7.33 13.56
CA SER A 119 0.80 -7.65 14.04
C SER A 119 -0.26 -6.92 13.21
N ALA A 120 -0.05 -5.62 12.94
CA ALA A 120 -0.96 -4.82 12.13
C ALA A 120 -1.10 -5.38 10.70
N MET A 121 0.02 -5.70 10.05
CA MET A 121 0.01 -6.30 8.71
C MET A 121 -0.65 -7.69 8.70
N ALA A 122 -0.42 -8.53 9.72
CA ALA A 122 -1.04 -9.83 9.84
C ALA A 122 -2.54 -9.72 10.03
N ALA A 123 -3.00 -8.85 10.94
CA ALA A 123 -4.41 -8.59 11.18
C ALA A 123 -5.12 -8.07 9.93
N ALA A 124 -4.51 -7.12 9.21
CA ALA A 124 -5.06 -6.60 7.95
C ALA A 124 -5.22 -7.70 6.90
N ARG A 125 -4.21 -8.56 6.71
CA ARG A 125 -4.29 -9.70 5.78
C ARG A 125 -5.42 -10.66 6.14
N THR A 126 -5.53 -11.03 7.41
CA THR A 126 -6.58 -11.94 7.90
C THR A 126 -7.98 -11.37 7.66
N ARG A 127 -8.20 -10.10 8.03
CA ARG A 127 -9.50 -9.42 7.83
C ARG A 127 -9.87 -9.33 6.35
N LEU A 128 -8.95 -8.92 5.50
CA LEU A 128 -9.20 -8.79 4.06
C LEU A 128 -9.40 -10.14 3.38
N HIS A 129 -8.66 -11.16 3.81
CA HIS A 129 -8.84 -12.51 3.30
C HIS A 129 -10.23 -13.06 3.66
N ALA A 130 -10.67 -12.85 4.91
CA ALA A 130 -12.01 -13.24 5.35
C ALA A 130 -13.10 -12.53 4.53
N LEU A 131 -12.99 -11.21 4.34
CA LEU A 131 -13.92 -10.42 3.53
C LEU A 131 -14.02 -10.93 2.08
N ARG A 132 -12.86 -11.20 1.45
CA ARG A 132 -12.80 -11.70 0.06
C ARG A 132 -13.38 -13.11 -0.11
N GLN A 133 -13.53 -13.86 0.96
CA GLN A 133 -14.16 -15.19 0.91
C GLN A 133 -15.68 -15.16 1.02
N THR A 134 -16.28 -14.03 1.37
CA THR A 134 -17.74 -13.91 1.40
C THR A 134 -18.34 -14.04 0.00
N ARG A 135 -19.56 -14.57 -0.10
CA ARG A 135 -20.27 -14.70 -1.40
C ARG A 135 -20.51 -13.35 -2.04
N ASP A 136 -20.88 -12.35 -1.25
CA ASP A 136 -21.18 -11.00 -1.72
C ASP A 136 -19.94 -10.33 -2.33
N ALA A 137 -18.79 -10.42 -1.63
CA ALA A 137 -17.54 -9.87 -2.13
C ALA A 137 -17.06 -10.55 -3.44
N ARG A 138 -17.30 -11.85 -3.60
CA ARG A 138 -16.97 -12.58 -4.82
C ARG A 138 -17.87 -12.16 -5.99
N GLY A 139 -19.18 -12.09 -5.74
CA GLY A 139 -20.14 -11.65 -6.76
C GLY A 139 -19.88 -10.23 -7.24
N GLU A 140 -19.55 -9.32 -6.33
CA GLU A 140 -19.20 -7.94 -6.65
C GLU A 140 -17.89 -7.84 -7.40
N ALA A 141 -16.85 -8.58 -6.99
CA ALA A 141 -15.56 -8.63 -7.69
C ALA A 141 -15.70 -9.13 -9.12
N ASP A 142 -16.53 -10.15 -9.36
CA ASP A 142 -16.81 -10.68 -10.70
C ASP A 142 -17.58 -9.67 -11.56
N ALA A 143 -18.53 -8.94 -10.98
CA ALA A 143 -19.27 -7.87 -11.66
C ALA A 143 -18.34 -6.72 -12.06
N ILE A 144 -17.47 -6.29 -11.15
CA ILE A 144 -16.46 -5.25 -11.40
C ILE A 144 -15.46 -5.71 -12.47
N GLN A 145 -15.00 -6.95 -12.42
CA GLN A 145 -14.10 -7.51 -13.42
C GLN A 145 -14.74 -7.56 -14.81
N LYS A 146 -16.01 -7.95 -14.91
CA LYS A 146 -16.75 -7.92 -16.18
C LYS A 146 -16.88 -6.50 -16.75
N LYS A 147 -17.07 -5.51 -15.88
CA LYS A 147 -17.29 -4.11 -16.26
C LYS A 147 -16.00 -3.39 -16.62
N HIS A 148 -14.94 -3.60 -15.87
CA HIS A 148 -13.70 -2.81 -15.93
C HIS A 148 -12.44 -3.63 -16.22
N GLY A 149 -12.51 -4.96 -16.20
CA GLY A 149 -11.38 -5.84 -16.52
C GLY A 149 -11.00 -5.77 -17.99
N SER A 150 -9.70 -5.87 -18.28
CA SER A 150 -9.23 -5.98 -19.67
C SER A 150 -9.73 -7.29 -20.29
N ARG A 151 -10.45 -7.20 -21.41
CA ARG A 151 -10.91 -8.38 -22.18
C ARG A 151 -9.74 -9.23 -22.70
N ARG A 152 -8.51 -8.70 -22.70
CA ARG A 152 -7.30 -9.39 -23.15
C ARG A 152 -6.54 -10.09 -22.02
N SER A 153 -6.96 -9.93 -20.76
CA SER A 153 -6.19 -10.46 -19.62
C SER A 153 -6.25 -11.99 -19.52
N GLY A 154 -7.27 -12.63 -20.08
CA GLY A 154 -7.45 -14.10 -19.97
C GLY A 154 -7.51 -14.62 -18.53
N LEU A 155 -7.62 -13.71 -17.56
CA LEU A 155 -7.67 -14.09 -16.15
C LEU A 155 -9.01 -14.75 -15.83
N PRO A 156 -8.99 -15.88 -15.12
CA PRO A 156 -10.20 -16.54 -14.68
C PRO A 156 -10.99 -15.65 -13.70
N PRO A 157 -12.30 -15.87 -13.53
CA PRO A 157 -13.12 -15.15 -12.55
C PRO A 157 -12.50 -15.12 -11.15
N SER A 158 -12.75 -14.05 -10.38
CA SER A 158 -12.25 -13.91 -9.01
C SER A 158 -12.58 -15.12 -8.15
N GLY A 159 -11.56 -15.77 -7.61
CA GLY A 159 -11.70 -16.95 -6.74
C GLY A 159 -11.38 -18.29 -7.39
N THR A 160 -11.23 -18.38 -8.70
CA THR A 160 -10.65 -19.55 -9.36
C THR A 160 -9.12 -19.44 -9.29
N ARG A 161 -8.51 -20.20 -8.37
CA ARG A 161 -7.05 -20.34 -8.32
C ARG A 161 -6.65 -21.19 -9.54
N PRO A 162 -5.84 -20.70 -10.48
CA PRO A 162 -5.34 -21.55 -11.53
C PRO A 162 -4.62 -22.72 -10.86
N LYS A 163 -4.95 -23.96 -11.26
CA LYS A 163 -4.14 -25.12 -10.88
C LYS A 163 -2.70 -24.78 -11.28
N ARG A 164 -1.81 -24.77 -10.30
CA ARG A 164 -0.37 -24.57 -10.54
C ARG A 164 0.03 -25.63 -11.58
N ALA A 165 0.43 -25.18 -12.76
CA ALA A 165 1.03 -26.08 -13.73
C ALA A 165 2.17 -26.83 -13.02
N PRO A 166 2.33 -28.15 -13.22
CA PRO A 166 3.47 -28.85 -12.71
C PRO A 166 4.72 -28.06 -13.11
N ALA A 167 5.62 -27.83 -12.16
CA ALA A 167 6.88 -27.15 -12.43
C ALA A 167 7.50 -27.81 -13.66
N ALA A 168 7.73 -27.01 -14.71
CA ALA A 168 8.48 -27.49 -15.85
C ALA A 168 9.81 -28.00 -15.32
N ASP A 169 10.08 -29.28 -15.62
CA ASP A 169 11.33 -29.94 -15.28
C ASP A 169 12.45 -29.12 -15.92
N ASP A 170 13.21 -28.41 -15.10
CA ASP A 170 14.29 -27.54 -15.54
C ASP A 170 15.50 -28.40 -15.93
N ARG A 171 15.30 -29.22 -16.97
CA ARG A 171 16.35 -29.88 -17.72
C ARG A 171 16.71 -29.10 -18.96
N GLN A 172 16.87 -27.79 -18.84
CA GLN A 172 17.66 -27.08 -19.82
C GLN A 172 19.14 -27.32 -19.51
N GLY A 173 19.62 -28.29 -20.26
CA GLY A 173 20.96 -28.79 -20.18
C GLY A 173 22.00 -27.69 -20.31
N ARG A 174 23.04 -27.90 -19.56
CA ARG A 174 24.37 -27.41 -19.84
C ARG A 174 24.69 -27.57 -21.33
N LEU A 175 24.88 -26.45 -21.99
CA LEU A 175 25.66 -26.38 -23.21
C LEU A 175 26.66 -25.24 -23.02
N PHE A 176 27.91 -25.68 -22.93
CA PHE A 176 29.21 -24.99 -22.84
C PHE A 176 29.62 -24.46 -21.47
#